data_48ea2855f3a8765b8aa838f552e59d4a
#
_entry.id   48ea2855f3a8765b8aa838f552e59d4a
#
_cell.length_a   1.000
_cell.length_b   1.000
_cell.length_c   1.000
_cell.angle_alpha   90.00
_cell.angle_beta   90.00
_cell.angle_gamma   90.00
#
_symmetry.space_group_name_H-M   'P 1'
#
loop_
_entity.id
_entity.type
_entity.pdbx_description
1 polymer ?
#
loop_
_entity_poly.entity_id
_entity_poly.type
_entity_poly.pdbx_seq_one_letter_code
_entity_poly.pdbx_strand_id
1 'polypeptide(L)'
;MPQPLPIRQESAEVWLMPVFIAKAGHEADLQEALHALQTLSRKDPGCLEYTVFSDGQRPGTFVLFEGWARNEDLKAHNEEDHVKEFVKGVEPLLAVPFSVTPLTPLTAAPAHTAAEGA
;
A
#
# COMPACT_ATOMS: atom_id res chain seq x y z
N MET A 1 -20.09 28.61 -10.19
CA MET A 1 -19.82 28.20 -10.13
C MET A 1 -19.36 27.34 -9.76
N PRO A 2 -19.13 26.93 -9.77
CA PRO A 2 -18.81 26.12 -9.64
C PRO A 2 -18.14 25.29 -9.10
N GLN A 3 -17.85 24.65 -8.72
CA GLN A 3 -17.28 24.05 -8.29
C GLN A 3 -17.31 22.79 -8.19
N PRO A 4 -17.45 22.02 -8.62
CA PRO A 4 -17.58 20.67 -8.69
C PRO A 4 -16.37 19.93 -8.37
N LEU A 5 -15.37 20.54 -8.28
CA LEU A 5 -14.22 19.87 -8.03
C LEU A 5 -14.15 19.08 -6.83
N PRO A 6 -14.69 19.45 -5.78
CA PRO A 6 -14.60 18.70 -4.56
C PRO A 6 -15.06 17.29 -4.71
N ILE A 7 -16.04 17.12 -5.55
CA ILE A 7 -16.55 15.83 -5.71
C ILE A 7 -15.54 14.91 -6.21
N ARG A 8 -14.76 15.37 -7.12
CA ARG A 8 -13.82 14.55 -7.68
C ARG A 8 -12.80 14.14 -6.70
N GLN A 9 -12.44 14.97 -5.78
CA GLN A 9 -11.47 14.59 -4.86
C GLN A 9 -11.92 13.58 -3.90
N GLU A 10 -13.19 13.55 -3.60
CA GLU A 10 -13.70 12.60 -2.67
C GLU A 10 -13.60 11.22 -3.19
N SER A 11 -13.61 11.05 -4.50
CA SER A 11 -13.50 9.74 -5.03
C SER A 11 -12.10 9.43 -5.50
N ALA A 12 -11.16 10.24 -5.13
CA ALA A 12 -9.80 10.02 -5.58
C ALA A 12 -9.23 8.76 -4.95
N GLU A 13 -8.48 8.05 -5.76
CA GLU A 13 -7.78 6.86 -5.31
C GLU A 13 -6.68 7.22 -4.33
N VAL A 14 -6.34 6.27 -3.49
CA VAL A 14 -5.28 6.45 -2.52
C VAL A 14 -4.18 5.46 -2.82
N TRP A 15 -2.96 5.94 -2.96
CA TRP A 15 -1.80 5.08 -3.25
C TRP A 15 -0.72 5.29 -2.18
N LEU A 16 -0.18 4.18 -1.69
CA LEU A 16 0.79 4.21 -0.61
C LEU A 16 1.93 3.25 -0.92
N MET A 17 3.11 3.56 -0.38
CA MET A 17 4.27 2.69 -0.55
C MET A 17 4.96 2.50 0.80
N PRO A 18 4.51 1.54 1.59
CA PRO A 18 5.20 1.20 2.84
C PRO A 18 6.52 0.47 2.57
N VAL A 19 7.50 0.68 3.46
CA VAL A 19 8.79 0.00 3.36
C VAL A 19 9.10 -0.63 4.71
N PHE A 20 9.50 -1.90 4.66
CA PHE A 20 9.78 -2.70 5.84
C PHE A 20 11.20 -3.24 5.76
N ILE A 21 11.97 -3.08 6.84
CA ILE A 21 13.35 -3.55 6.90
C ILE A 21 13.47 -4.54 8.05
N ALA A 22 13.84 -5.78 7.73
CA ALA A 22 13.91 -6.84 8.72
C ALA A 22 15.15 -6.72 9.59
N LYS A 23 15.00 -7.13 10.87
CA LYS A 23 16.16 -7.33 11.69
C LYS A 23 16.95 -8.49 11.12
N ALA A 24 18.26 -8.47 11.32
CA ALA A 24 19.11 -9.58 10.88
C ALA A 24 18.60 -10.88 11.48
N GLY A 25 18.42 -11.88 10.65
CA GLY A 25 17.92 -13.18 11.05
C GLY A 25 16.42 -13.31 10.99
N HIS A 26 15.69 -12.23 10.75
CA HIS A 26 14.23 -12.27 10.68
C HIS A 26 13.68 -12.00 9.27
N GLU A 27 14.57 -12.08 8.27
CA GLU A 27 14.15 -11.77 6.90
C GLU A 27 13.06 -12.72 6.40
N ALA A 28 13.22 -14.01 6.68
CA ALA A 28 12.25 -14.98 6.21
C ALA A 28 10.91 -14.82 6.94
N ASP A 29 10.96 -14.52 8.23
CA ASP A 29 9.74 -14.32 9.00
C ASP A 29 8.98 -13.10 8.50
N LEU A 30 9.69 -12.02 8.20
CA LEU A 30 9.05 -10.82 7.69
C LEU A 30 8.44 -11.08 6.32
N GLN A 31 9.16 -11.80 5.46
CA GLN A 31 8.65 -12.12 4.14
C GLN A 31 7.36 -12.93 4.24
N GLU A 32 7.32 -13.90 5.14
CA GLU A 32 6.14 -14.71 5.30
C GLU A 32 4.97 -13.89 5.83
N ALA A 33 5.21 -13.01 6.79
CA ALA A 33 4.16 -12.16 7.34
C ALA A 33 3.59 -11.23 6.27
N LEU A 34 4.47 -10.65 5.45
CA LEU A 34 4.03 -9.74 4.38
C LEU A 34 3.29 -10.49 3.28
N HIS A 35 3.70 -11.71 2.98
CA HIS A 35 3.01 -12.52 1.97
C HIS A 35 1.59 -12.85 2.43
N ALA A 36 1.44 -13.21 3.71
CA ALA A 36 0.12 -13.50 4.25
C ALA A 36 -0.77 -12.25 4.22
N LEU A 37 -0.20 -11.10 4.59
CA LEU A 37 -0.93 -9.85 4.56
C LEU A 37 -1.40 -9.52 3.14
N GLN A 38 -0.52 -9.73 2.15
CA GLN A 38 -0.86 -9.49 0.76
C GLN A 38 -2.03 -10.37 0.32
N THR A 39 -1.99 -11.64 0.65
CA THR A 39 -3.02 -12.57 0.22
C THR A 39 -4.39 -12.17 0.76
N LEU A 40 -4.46 -11.78 2.01
CA LEU A 40 -5.73 -11.39 2.62
C LEU A 40 -6.18 -10.01 2.19
N SER A 41 -5.24 -9.08 2.09
CA SER A 41 -5.60 -7.70 1.78
C SER A 41 -6.12 -7.52 0.36
N ARG A 42 -5.69 -8.38 -0.55
CA ARG A 42 -6.18 -8.31 -1.92
C ARG A 42 -7.67 -8.59 -2.02
N LYS A 43 -8.24 -9.22 -1.00
CA LYS A 43 -9.66 -9.50 -0.99
C LYS A 43 -10.48 -8.43 -0.31
N ASP A 44 -9.85 -7.43 0.27
CA ASP A 44 -10.58 -6.38 0.96
C ASP A 44 -11.28 -5.48 -0.07
N PRO A 45 -12.50 -5.03 0.22
CA PRO A 45 -13.24 -4.19 -0.73
C PRO A 45 -12.46 -2.93 -1.08
N GLY A 46 -12.49 -2.58 -2.34
CA GLY A 46 -11.84 -1.36 -2.83
C GLY A 46 -10.35 -1.49 -3.06
N CYS A 47 -9.78 -2.67 -2.85
CA CYS A 47 -8.34 -2.86 -3.09
C CYS A 47 -8.07 -2.89 -4.59
N LEU A 48 -7.30 -1.93 -5.07
CA LEU A 48 -6.92 -1.85 -6.47
C LEU A 48 -5.60 -2.56 -6.73
N GLU A 49 -4.72 -2.53 -5.75
CA GLU A 49 -3.39 -3.10 -5.86
C GLU A 49 -2.87 -3.42 -4.48
N TYR A 50 -2.21 -4.55 -4.30
CA TYR A 50 -1.56 -4.86 -3.04
C TYR A 50 -0.46 -5.86 -3.35
N THR A 51 0.75 -5.38 -3.58
CA THR A 51 1.86 -6.23 -3.99
C THR A 51 3.10 -5.90 -3.18
N VAL A 52 3.71 -6.94 -2.61
CA VAL A 52 4.94 -6.81 -1.86
C VAL A 52 6.10 -7.20 -2.77
N PHE A 53 7.12 -6.38 -2.79
CA PHE A 53 8.34 -6.63 -3.55
C PHE A 53 9.52 -6.75 -2.60
N SER A 54 10.45 -7.60 -2.93
CA SER A 54 11.73 -7.64 -2.23
C SER A 54 12.66 -6.69 -2.95
N ASP A 55 13.41 -5.87 -2.21
CA ASP A 55 14.39 -4.97 -2.82
C ASP A 55 15.55 -5.82 -3.29
N GLY A 56 15.84 -5.80 -4.58
CA GLY A 56 16.87 -6.65 -5.15
C GLY A 56 18.28 -6.31 -4.74
N GLN A 57 18.46 -5.12 -4.12
CA GLN A 57 19.81 -4.69 -3.72
C GLN A 57 19.98 -4.69 -2.22
N ARG A 58 18.91 -4.81 -1.45
CA ARG A 58 18.97 -4.78 0.01
C ARG A 58 18.22 -5.97 0.56
N PRO A 59 18.90 -7.08 0.81
CA PRO A 59 18.23 -8.27 1.36
C PRO A 59 17.53 -7.91 2.67
N GLY A 60 16.33 -8.41 2.83
CA GLY A 60 15.55 -8.13 4.04
C GLY A 60 14.76 -6.83 3.98
N THR A 61 14.86 -6.09 2.88
CA THR A 61 14.04 -4.89 2.70
C THR A 61 12.91 -5.22 1.74
N PHE A 62 11.69 -4.87 2.14
CA PHE A 62 10.50 -5.15 1.34
C PHE A 62 9.73 -3.87 1.11
N VAL A 63 9.20 -3.71 -0.09
CA VAL A 63 8.41 -2.55 -0.46
C VAL A 63 7.02 -3.03 -0.82
N LEU A 64 6.02 -2.42 -0.24
CA LEU A 64 4.64 -2.73 -0.54
C LEU A 64 4.07 -1.61 -1.40
N PHE A 65 3.40 -1.97 -2.48
CA PHE A 65 2.71 -0.98 -3.29
C PHE A 65 1.23 -1.28 -3.16
N GLU A 66 0.47 -0.33 -2.58
CA GLU A 66 -0.96 -0.55 -2.37
C GLU A 66 -1.79 0.61 -2.87
N GLY A 67 -2.92 0.29 -3.44
CA GLY A 67 -3.84 1.27 -3.95
C GLY A 67 -5.26 0.92 -3.58
N TRP A 68 -6.04 1.94 -3.24
CA TRP A 68 -7.42 1.80 -2.79
C TRP A 68 -8.31 2.72 -3.60
N ALA A 69 -9.50 2.24 -3.93
CA ALA A 69 -10.42 3.02 -4.75
C ALA A 69 -10.82 4.31 -4.04
N ARG A 70 -10.94 4.28 -2.71
CA ARG A 70 -11.34 5.46 -1.94
C ARG A 70 -10.68 5.41 -0.57
N ASN A 71 -10.60 6.56 0.05
CA ASN A 71 -10.03 6.65 1.38
C ASN A 71 -10.81 5.81 2.40
N GLU A 72 -12.13 5.73 2.24
CA GLU A 72 -12.94 4.91 3.11
C GLU A 72 -12.58 3.44 3.03
N ASP A 73 -12.18 2.98 1.85
CA ASP A 73 -11.76 1.60 1.68
C ASP A 73 -10.45 1.33 2.42
N LEU A 74 -9.53 2.29 2.37
CA LEU A 74 -8.29 2.17 3.11
C LEU A 74 -8.56 2.14 4.61
N LYS A 75 -9.45 2.98 5.09
CA LYS A 75 -9.79 3.00 6.50
C LYS A 75 -10.40 1.68 6.94
N ALA A 76 -11.30 1.13 6.13
CA ALA A 76 -11.92 -0.15 6.45
C ALA A 76 -10.89 -1.26 6.47
N HIS A 77 -9.95 -1.24 5.51
CA HIS A 77 -8.86 -2.22 5.46
C HIS A 77 -8.04 -2.16 6.75
N ASN A 78 -7.72 -0.97 7.22
CA ASN A 78 -6.89 -0.83 8.42
C ASN A 78 -7.62 -1.33 9.69
N GLU A 79 -8.93 -1.49 9.63
CA GLU A 79 -9.68 -2.02 10.77
C GLU A 79 -9.86 -3.54 10.69
N GLU A 80 -9.42 -4.18 9.62
CA GLU A 80 -9.54 -5.62 9.49
C GLU A 80 -8.59 -6.32 10.44
N ASP A 81 -9.02 -7.48 10.96
CA ASP A 81 -8.22 -8.22 11.92
C ASP A 81 -6.86 -8.57 11.37
N HIS A 82 -6.78 -8.98 10.10
CA HIS A 82 -5.49 -9.39 9.54
C HIS A 82 -4.48 -8.22 9.49
N VAL A 83 -4.97 -7.00 9.35
CA VAL A 83 -4.07 -5.84 9.35
C VAL A 83 -3.65 -5.50 10.77
N LYS A 84 -4.61 -5.50 11.71
CA LYS A 84 -4.29 -5.20 13.09
C LYS A 84 -3.31 -6.21 13.66
N GLU A 85 -3.51 -7.48 13.34
CA GLU A 85 -2.61 -8.51 13.82
C GLU A 85 -1.24 -8.39 13.19
N PHE A 86 -1.19 -8.03 11.91
CA PHE A 86 0.08 -7.83 11.25
C PHE A 86 0.86 -6.70 11.93
N VAL A 87 0.20 -5.59 12.18
CA VAL A 87 0.87 -4.43 12.77
C VAL A 87 1.42 -4.78 14.15
N LYS A 88 0.66 -5.58 14.93
CA LYS A 88 1.15 -5.97 16.23
C LYS A 88 2.30 -6.94 16.13
N GLY A 89 2.23 -7.87 15.22
CA GLY A 89 3.23 -8.93 15.14
C GLY A 89 4.48 -8.56 14.39
N VAL A 90 4.43 -7.51 13.57
CA VAL A 90 5.57 -7.19 12.72
C VAL A 90 6.65 -6.43 13.47
N GLU A 91 6.30 -5.68 14.49
CA GLU A 91 7.26 -4.83 15.15
C GLU A 91 8.52 -5.56 15.61
N PRO A 92 8.42 -6.72 16.28
CA PRO A 92 9.65 -7.41 16.72
C PRO A 92 10.51 -7.89 15.55
N LEU A 93 9.98 -7.94 14.34
CA LEU A 93 10.74 -8.40 13.20
C LEU A 93 11.49 -7.27 12.50
N LEU A 94 11.21 -6.03 12.86
CA LEU A 94 11.74 -4.88 12.11
C LEU A 94 12.97 -4.28 12.76
N ALA A 95 13.94 -3.92 11.91
CA ALA A 95 15.14 -3.22 12.38
C ALA A 95 14.81 -1.80 12.80
N VAL A 96 13.85 -1.17 12.11
CA VAL A 96 13.37 0.18 12.41
C VAL A 96 11.87 0.19 12.16
N PRO A 97 11.13 1.14 12.71
CA PRO A 97 9.69 1.22 12.42
C PRO A 97 9.48 1.36 10.91
N PHE A 98 8.44 0.71 10.38
CA PHE A 98 8.21 0.81 8.95
C PHE A 98 7.70 2.21 8.60
N SER A 99 8.02 2.62 7.37
CA SER A 99 7.61 3.92 6.88
C SER A 99 6.51 3.76 5.85
N VAL A 100 5.72 4.78 5.64
CA VAL A 100 4.68 4.77 4.61
C VAL A 100 4.81 6.05 3.81
N THR A 101 5.04 5.92 2.51
CA THR A 101 5.12 7.07 1.63
C THR A 101 3.82 7.18 0.83
N PRO A 102 3.08 8.27 0.98
CA PRO A 102 1.90 8.46 0.12
C PRO A 102 2.37 8.82 -1.29
N LEU A 103 1.68 8.27 -2.26
CA LEU A 103 2.01 8.51 -3.66
C LEU A 103 0.84 9.21 -4.34
N THR A 104 1.15 10.13 -5.23
CA THR A 104 0.12 10.82 -5.98
C THR A 104 0.33 10.56 -7.46
N PRO A 105 -0.66 9.99 -8.15
CA PRO A 105 -0.51 9.76 -9.58
C PRO A 105 -0.36 11.10 -10.31
N LEU A 106 0.58 11.09 -11.24
CA LEU A 106 0.78 12.31 -11.98
C LEU A 106 -0.28 12.54 -13.01
N THR A 107 -1.02 11.57 -13.44
CA THR A 107 -1.78 11.68 -14.50
C THR A 107 -2.88 12.15 -14.39
N ALA A 108 -3.35 12.19 -13.97
CA ALA A 108 -4.50 12.72 -14.08
C ALA A 108 -4.76 12.99 -15.34
N ALA A 109 -4.27 13.23 -15.76
CA ALA A 109 -4.64 13.63 -16.86
C ALA A 109 -5.00 12.92 -17.80
N PRO A 110 -5.12 12.95 -18.09
CA PRO A 110 -5.59 12.66 -18.91
C PRO A 110 -6.02 12.03 -19.27
N ALA A 111 -5.99 11.97 -19.36
CA ALA A 111 -6.29 11.49 -19.75
C ALA A 111 -6.21 11.21 -20.48
N HIS A 112 -5.81 11.27 -20.61
CA HIS A 112 -5.69 10.91 -21.31
C HIS A 112 -5.20 10.80 -22.07
N THR A 113 -5.08 11.02 -22.25
CA THR A 113 -4.73 10.81 -22.92
C THR A 113 -4.03 10.43 -23.38
N ALA A 114 -4.00 10.34 -23.52
CA ALA A 114 -3.53 9.82 -23.97
C ALA A 114 -2.92 9.48 -24.49
N ALA A 115 -3.11 9.59 -24.47
CA ALA A 115 -2.81 9.19 -24.88
C ALA A 115 -2.28 9.09 -25.36
N GLU A 116 -2.43 9.38 -25.35
CA GLU A 116 -2.13 9.25 -25.62
C GLU A 116 -1.36 8.96 -25.89
N GLY A 117 -1.27 8.99 -26.04
CA GLY A 117 -0.81 8.61 -26.23
C GLY A 117 -0.13 8.48 -26.46
N ALA A 118 0.08 8.49 -26.48
CA ALA A 118 0.50 8.33 -26.65
C ALA A 118 0.72 8.03 -26.77
#